data_a131f975493f2d7c179b361044b93ab0
#
_entry.id   a131f975493f2d7c179b361044b93ab0
#
_cell.length_a   1.000
_cell.length_b   1.000
_cell.length_c   1.000
_cell.angle_alpha   90.00
_cell.angle_beta   90.00
_cell.angle_gamma   90.00
#
_symmetry.space_group_name_H-M   'P 1'
#
loop_
_entity.id
_entity.type
_entity.pdbx_description
1 polymer ?
#
loop_
_entity_poly.entity_id
_entity_poly.type
_entity_poly.pdbx_seq_one_letter_code
_entity_poly.pdbx_strand_id
1 'polypeptide(L)'
;MSLKYGLIAAGQGSRLVAEGITDPKPLVKVGGETLIGRLIRLFCENDAESVSIIINEEMTQVYDFLKSIKLSVPLNIVVKTTPDSFQSFCELQPFLQDDKSKICLTTVDPIFHDQELAAYVHHFMNDDVDDALMGVTDYIDDEKPLYVKTSNGDLRIIGYANESYPGCRYISGGIYCMNQQALSLLSTARQEGVKRMRGFQQYLVDAGLRVQAWPFTKIIDIDHAADIDKAQQFLSK
;
A
#
# COMPACT_ATOMS: atom_id res chain seq x y z
N MET A 1 12.89 -10.02 -14.19
CA MET A 1 12.75 -9.77 -12.73
C MET A 1 11.34 -10.14 -12.35
N SER A 2 11.14 -10.65 -11.14
CA SER A 2 9.82 -11.02 -10.62
C SER A 2 9.30 -9.96 -9.64
N LEU A 3 7.98 -9.89 -9.48
CA LEU A 3 7.32 -8.94 -8.57
C LEU A 3 6.58 -9.71 -7.48
N LYS A 4 6.95 -9.47 -6.23
CA LYS A 4 6.25 -9.98 -5.06
C LYS A 4 5.33 -8.91 -4.50
N TYR A 5 4.12 -9.29 -4.15
CA TYR A 5 3.15 -8.36 -3.58
C TYR A 5 2.97 -8.56 -2.08
N GLY A 6 2.98 -7.45 -1.36
CA GLY A 6 2.65 -7.37 0.06
C GLY A 6 1.34 -6.60 0.28
N LEU A 7 0.49 -7.09 1.16
CA LEU A 7 -0.77 -6.45 1.51
C LEU A 7 -0.92 -6.31 3.02
N ILE A 8 -1.00 -5.09 3.50
CA ILE A 8 -1.27 -4.78 4.90
C ILE A 8 -2.79 -4.64 5.10
N ALA A 9 -3.41 -5.64 5.70
CA ALA A 9 -4.84 -5.70 5.97
C ALA A 9 -5.15 -5.92 7.46
N ALA A 10 -4.22 -5.59 8.37
CA ALA A 10 -4.35 -5.82 9.81
C ALA A 10 -5.02 -4.65 10.59
N GLY A 11 -5.42 -3.58 9.91
CA GLY A 11 -6.10 -2.44 10.51
C GLY A 11 -7.54 -2.78 10.92
N GLN A 12 -7.98 -2.36 12.12
CA GLN A 12 -9.30 -2.70 12.67
C GLN A 12 -10.49 -2.04 11.94
N GLY A 13 -10.28 -0.97 11.17
CA GLY A 13 -11.37 -0.26 10.50
C GLY A 13 -12.39 0.37 11.46
N SER A 14 -11.95 0.82 12.62
CA SER A 14 -12.80 1.27 13.73
C SER A 14 -13.77 2.41 13.37
N ARG A 15 -13.43 3.26 12.39
CA ARG A 15 -14.31 4.33 11.90
C ARG A 15 -15.51 3.74 11.16
N LEU A 16 -15.28 2.80 10.23
CA LEU A 16 -16.35 2.10 9.51
C LEU A 16 -17.29 1.37 10.47
N VAL A 17 -16.73 0.70 11.48
CA VAL A 17 -17.52 0.03 12.52
C VAL A 17 -18.38 1.03 13.30
N ALA A 18 -17.82 2.19 13.67
CA ALA A 18 -18.54 3.26 14.37
C ALA A 18 -19.69 3.86 13.53
N GLU A 19 -19.58 3.78 12.20
CA GLU A 19 -20.58 4.23 11.24
C GLU A 19 -21.58 3.12 10.82
N GLY A 20 -21.53 1.95 11.48
CA GLY A 20 -22.49 0.86 11.29
C GLY A 20 -22.12 -0.15 10.21
N ILE A 21 -20.91 -0.11 9.65
CA ILE A 21 -20.40 -1.13 8.75
C ILE A 21 -20.02 -2.36 9.59
N THR A 22 -20.68 -3.48 9.38
CA THR A 22 -20.49 -4.71 10.16
C THR A 22 -19.39 -5.62 9.62
N ASP A 23 -19.10 -5.51 8.31
CA ASP A 23 -18.05 -6.30 7.69
C ASP A 23 -16.68 -5.80 8.13
N PRO A 24 -15.71 -6.69 8.38
CA PRO A 24 -14.32 -6.28 8.55
C PRO A 24 -13.85 -5.46 7.34
N LYS A 25 -13.09 -4.38 7.57
CA LYS A 25 -12.64 -3.46 6.51
C LYS A 25 -12.15 -4.17 5.24
N PRO A 26 -11.32 -5.23 5.30
CA PRO A 26 -10.88 -5.94 4.09
C PRO A 26 -12.01 -6.61 3.28
N LEU A 27 -13.14 -6.91 3.91
CA LEU A 27 -14.31 -7.53 3.26
C LEU A 27 -15.39 -6.53 2.82
N VAL A 28 -15.22 -5.25 3.12
CA VAL A 28 -16.09 -4.18 2.58
C VAL A 28 -16.05 -4.21 1.05
N LYS A 29 -17.22 -4.04 0.43
CA LYS A 29 -17.38 -4.13 -1.02
C LYS A 29 -17.45 -2.75 -1.66
N VAL A 30 -16.69 -2.59 -2.74
CA VAL A 30 -16.76 -1.44 -3.66
C VAL A 30 -16.89 -1.99 -5.08
N GLY A 31 -17.88 -1.55 -5.82
CA GLY A 31 -18.11 -2.05 -7.18
C GLY A 31 -18.42 -3.54 -7.29
N GLY A 32 -18.89 -4.17 -6.19
CA GLY A 32 -19.22 -5.60 -6.14
C GLY A 32 -18.07 -6.51 -5.69
N GLU A 33 -16.84 -6.02 -5.61
CA GLU A 33 -15.67 -6.76 -5.10
C GLU A 33 -15.32 -6.34 -3.68
N THR A 34 -14.83 -7.27 -2.85
CA THR A 34 -14.23 -6.92 -1.55
C THR A 34 -12.90 -6.19 -1.77
N LEU A 35 -12.54 -5.26 -0.86
CA LEU A 35 -11.27 -4.52 -0.96
C LEU A 35 -10.08 -5.46 -1.13
N ILE A 36 -10.00 -6.49 -0.28
CA ILE A 36 -8.91 -7.47 -0.32
C ILE A 36 -8.96 -8.34 -1.59
N GLY A 37 -10.14 -8.75 -2.03
CA GLY A 37 -10.32 -9.58 -3.23
C GLY A 37 -9.93 -8.84 -4.49
N ARG A 38 -10.31 -7.55 -4.59
CA ARG A 38 -9.93 -6.67 -5.69
C ARG A 38 -8.40 -6.54 -5.80
N LEU A 39 -7.70 -6.26 -4.70
CA LEU A 39 -6.25 -6.14 -4.72
C LEU A 39 -5.56 -7.45 -5.09
N ILE A 40 -6.03 -8.59 -4.57
CA ILE A 40 -5.49 -9.91 -4.94
C ILE A 40 -5.66 -10.18 -6.44
N ARG A 41 -6.84 -9.88 -7.02
CA ARG A 41 -7.08 -10.00 -8.45
C ARG A 41 -6.10 -9.14 -9.23
N LEU A 42 -5.98 -7.86 -8.86
CA LEU A 42 -5.07 -6.92 -9.52
C LEU A 42 -3.61 -7.39 -9.46
N PHE A 43 -3.17 -7.94 -8.34
CA PHE A 43 -1.81 -8.48 -8.22
C PHE A 43 -1.58 -9.64 -9.18
N CYS A 44 -2.54 -10.57 -9.26
CA CYS A 44 -2.45 -11.70 -10.18
C CYS A 44 -2.49 -11.25 -11.67
N GLU A 45 -3.28 -10.24 -12.00
CA GLU A 45 -3.35 -9.65 -13.34
C GLU A 45 -2.07 -8.88 -13.72
N ASN A 46 -1.25 -8.50 -12.73
CA ASN A 46 0.03 -7.82 -12.91
C ASN A 46 1.23 -8.71 -12.50
N ASP A 47 1.23 -9.94 -12.98
CA ASP A 47 2.36 -10.88 -12.96
C ASP A 47 2.95 -11.15 -11.56
N ALA A 48 2.09 -11.28 -10.54
CA ALA A 48 2.55 -11.63 -9.21
C ALA A 48 3.33 -12.96 -9.21
N GLU A 49 4.55 -12.95 -8.67
CA GLU A 49 5.28 -14.18 -8.32
C GLU A 49 4.68 -14.82 -7.06
N SER A 50 4.29 -14.00 -6.11
CA SER A 50 3.62 -14.41 -4.87
C SER A 50 2.84 -13.24 -4.27
N VAL A 51 1.85 -13.57 -3.45
CA VAL A 51 1.07 -12.59 -2.67
C VAL A 51 1.23 -12.91 -1.19
N SER A 52 1.63 -11.93 -0.38
CA SER A 52 1.82 -12.07 1.06
C SER A 52 0.95 -11.05 1.79
N ILE A 53 0.06 -11.53 2.64
CA ILE A 53 -0.98 -10.72 3.29
C ILE A 53 -0.84 -10.85 4.80
N ILE A 54 -0.88 -9.73 5.51
CA ILE A 54 -1.01 -9.71 6.96
C ILE A 54 -2.40 -9.22 7.37
N ILE A 55 -3.04 -10.01 8.23
CA ILE A 55 -4.31 -9.71 8.90
C ILE A 55 -4.13 -9.78 10.41
N ASN A 56 -5.00 -9.12 11.19
CA ASN A 56 -4.93 -9.27 12.64
C ASN A 56 -5.64 -10.55 13.11
N GLU A 57 -5.34 -10.97 14.34
CA GLU A 57 -5.81 -12.23 14.93
C GLU A 57 -7.34 -12.29 15.13
N GLU A 58 -8.01 -11.15 15.19
CA GLU A 58 -9.47 -11.07 15.38
C GLU A 58 -10.25 -11.23 14.06
N MET A 59 -9.58 -11.14 12.90
CA MET A 59 -10.19 -11.17 11.58
C MET A 59 -10.43 -12.59 11.04
N THR A 60 -11.16 -13.43 11.79
CA THR A 60 -11.44 -14.82 11.40
C THR A 60 -12.17 -14.93 10.07
N GLN A 61 -13.16 -14.06 9.80
CA GLN A 61 -13.89 -14.03 8.53
C GLN A 61 -12.98 -13.70 7.33
N VAL A 62 -12.00 -12.80 7.52
CA VAL A 62 -11.01 -12.47 6.48
C VAL A 62 -10.09 -13.66 6.24
N TYR A 63 -9.66 -14.35 7.30
CA TYR A 63 -8.85 -15.56 7.18
C TYR A 63 -9.58 -16.64 6.39
N ASP A 64 -10.86 -16.92 6.74
CA ASP A 64 -11.68 -17.92 6.05
C ASP A 64 -11.88 -17.56 4.57
N PHE A 65 -12.12 -16.28 4.26
CA PHE A 65 -12.18 -15.78 2.89
C PHE A 65 -10.88 -16.06 2.14
N LEU A 66 -9.72 -15.71 2.71
CA LEU A 66 -8.41 -15.93 2.09
C LEU A 66 -8.11 -17.42 1.87
N LYS A 67 -8.53 -18.29 2.79
CA LYS A 67 -8.39 -19.75 2.64
C LYS A 67 -9.29 -20.33 1.57
N SER A 68 -10.39 -19.68 1.24
CA SER A 68 -11.31 -20.11 0.18
C SER A 68 -10.84 -19.77 -1.24
N ILE A 69 -9.95 -18.79 -1.37
CA ILE A 69 -9.42 -18.33 -2.68
C ILE A 69 -8.41 -19.35 -3.22
N LYS A 70 -8.55 -19.65 -4.51
CA LYS A 70 -7.56 -20.43 -5.27
C LYS A 70 -6.81 -19.51 -6.20
N LEU A 71 -5.51 -19.36 -5.98
CA LEU A 71 -4.63 -18.58 -6.83
C LEU A 71 -3.69 -19.50 -7.62
N SER A 72 -3.21 -19.01 -8.75
CA SER A 72 -2.15 -19.66 -9.56
C SER A 72 -0.76 -19.43 -8.97
N VAL A 73 -0.63 -18.54 -7.99
CA VAL A 73 0.63 -18.15 -7.33
C VAL A 73 0.56 -18.43 -5.83
N PRO A 74 1.69 -18.60 -5.15
CA PRO A 74 1.74 -18.78 -3.70
C PRO A 74 1.03 -17.62 -2.96
N LEU A 75 0.15 -17.98 -2.02
CA LEU A 75 -0.49 -17.06 -1.09
C LEU A 75 0.04 -17.32 0.32
N ASN A 76 0.75 -16.35 0.88
CA ASN A 76 1.24 -16.39 2.26
C ASN A 76 0.33 -15.54 3.15
N ILE A 77 -0.21 -16.14 4.21
CA ILE A 77 -1.10 -15.44 5.15
C ILE A 77 -0.40 -15.37 6.50
N VAL A 78 -0.14 -14.14 6.96
CA VAL A 78 0.37 -13.85 8.31
C VAL A 78 -0.81 -13.41 9.16
N VAL A 79 -1.07 -14.12 10.26
CA VAL A 79 -2.12 -13.77 11.23
C VAL A 79 -1.42 -13.22 12.46
N LYS A 80 -1.42 -11.91 12.61
CA LYS A 80 -0.74 -11.25 13.73
C LYS A 80 -1.26 -9.84 13.98
N THR A 81 -1.59 -9.54 15.22
CA THR A 81 -1.91 -8.18 15.65
C THR A 81 -0.62 -7.38 15.83
N THR A 82 -0.52 -6.25 15.17
CA THR A 82 0.64 -5.37 15.20
C THR A 82 0.25 -3.94 15.63
N PRO A 83 1.15 -3.19 16.25
CA PRO A 83 0.83 -1.86 16.77
C PRO A 83 0.62 -0.80 15.67
N ASP A 84 1.18 -1.01 14.47
CA ASP A 84 1.06 -0.09 13.35
C ASP A 84 1.41 -0.75 11.99
N SER A 85 1.16 -0.04 10.90
CA SER A 85 1.37 -0.52 9.53
C SER A 85 2.84 -0.84 9.20
N PHE A 86 3.81 -0.13 9.80
CA PHE A 86 5.22 -0.44 9.59
C PHE A 86 5.61 -1.77 10.24
N GLN A 87 5.13 -2.04 11.46
CA GLN A 87 5.34 -3.34 12.10
C GLN A 87 4.67 -4.46 11.32
N SER A 88 3.49 -4.22 10.74
CA SER A 88 2.84 -5.17 9.82
C SER A 88 3.73 -5.47 8.60
N PHE A 89 4.35 -4.46 8.02
CA PHE A 89 5.29 -4.64 6.91
C PHE A 89 6.52 -5.46 7.32
N CYS A 90 7.10 -5.20 8.49
CA CYS A 90 8.20 -6.00 9.00
C CYS A 90 7.86 -7.49 9.15
N GLU A 91 6.63 -7.83 9.50
CA GLU A 91 6.19 -9.23 9.60
C GLU A 91 6.04 -9.90 8.21
N LEU A 92 5.85 -9.12 7.14
CA LEU A 92 5.83 -9.64 5.77
C LEU A 92 7.23 -9.80 5.17
N GLN A 93 8.27 -9.16 5.72
CA GLN A 93 9.63 -9.16 5.18
C GLN A 93 10.15 -10.56 4.82
N PRO A 94 9.98 -11.62 5.64
CA PRO A 94 10.50 -12.96 5.33
C PRO A 94 9.96 -13.59 4.03
N PHE A 95 8.78 -13.15 3.59
CA PHE A 95 8.15 -13.65 2.37
C PHE A 95 8.49 -12.78 1.14
N LEU A 96 8.88 -11.54 1.36
CA LEU A 96 9.16 -10.55 0.32
C LEU A 96 10.66 -10.47 -0.02
N GLN A 97 11.52 -10.76 0.96
CA GLN A 97 12.97 -10.64 0.80
C GLN A 97 13.56 -11.79 0.00
N ASP A 98 14.38 -11.46 -0.98
CA ASP A 98 15.28 -12.36 -1.71
C ASP A 98 16.42 -11.55 -2.37
N ASP A 99 17.12 -12.12 -3.35
CA ASP A 99 18.31 -11.48 -3.95
C ASP A 99 17.97 -10.60 -5.17
N LYS A 100 16.72 -10.62 -5.71
CA LYS A 100 16.47 -10.03 -7.04
C LYS A 100 15.03 -9.60 -7.35
N SER A 101 14.05 -10.03 -6.56
CA SER A 101 12.65 -9.62 -6.82
C SER A 101 12.42 -8.16 -6.44
N LYS A 102 11.61 -7.46 -7.22
CA LYS A 102 11.04 -6.19 -6.81
C LYS A 102 9.76 -6.46 -5.99
N ILE A 103 9.31 -5.46 -5.24
CA ILE A 103 8.17 -5.59 -4.33
C ILE A 103 7.18 -4.49 -4.62
N CYS A 104 5.90 -4.82 -4.61
CA CYS A 104 4.81 -3.85 -4.50
C CYS A 104 4.04 -4.12 -3.21
N LEU A 105 4.05 -3.14 -2.31
CA LEU A 105 3.33 -3.17 -1.03
C LEU A 105 2.18 -2.18 -1.08
N THR A 106 1.02 -2.55 -0.56
CA THR A 106 -0.10 -1.61 -0.36
C THR A 106 -0.83 -1.89 0.96
N THR A 107 -1.52 -0.89 1.48
CA THR A 107 -2.58 -1.08 2.47
C THR A 107 -3.85 -1.58 1.77
N VAL A 108 -4.87 -2.01 2.53
CA VAL A 108 -6.08 -2.64 1.94
C VAL A 108 -7.13 -1.64 1.47
N ASP A 109 -6.97 -0.38 1.82
CA ASP A 109 -7.96 0.69 1.68
C ASP A 109 -7.91 1.52 0.39
N PRO A 110 -6.76 1.68 -0.32
CA PRO A 110 -6.73 2.57 -1.47
C PRO A 110 -7.50 1.98 -2.67
N ILE A 111 -8.35 2.83 -3.24
CA ILE A 111 -9.06 2.59 -4.49
C ILE A 111 -8.49 3.50 -5.57
N PHE A 112 -8.06 2.91 -6.66
CA PHE A 112 -7.53 3.54 -7.88
C PHE A 112 -8.00 2.76 -9.10
N HIS A 113 -7.85 3.29 -10.32
CA HIS A 113 -8.17 2.52 -11.53
C HIS A 113 -7.17 1.37 -11.76
N ASP A 114 -7.67 0.21 -12.19
CA ASP A 114 -6.89 -1.00 -12.42
C ASP A 114 -5.71 -0.76 -13.37
N GLN A 115 -5.94 0.02 -14.43
CA GLN A 115 -4.93 0.36 -15.43
C GLN A 115 -3.78 1.23 -14.88
N GLU A 116 -4.06 2.05 -13.86
CA GLU A 116 -3.02 2.87 -13.22
C GLU A 116 -2.04 2.02 -12.40
N LEU A 117 -2.55 0.98 -11.72
CA LEU A 117 -1.68 0.01 -11.05
C LEU A 117 -0.79 -0.72 -12.06
N ALA A 118 -1.37 -1.17 -13.18
CA ALA A 118 -0.61 -1.86 -14.23
C ALA A 118 0.53 -0.97 -14.77
N ALA A 119 0.22 0.30 -15.08
CA ALA A 119 1.23 1.27 -15.52
C ALA A 119 2.32 1.53 -14.46
N TYR A 120 1.91 1.67 -13.21
CA TYR A 120 2.78 1.91 -12.05
C TYR A 120 3.78 0.77 -11.84
N VAL A 121 3.29 -0.47 -11.75
CA VAL A 121 4.16 -1.62 -11.52
C VAL A 121 5.03 -1.92 -12.74
N HIS A 122 4.48 -1.78 -13.95
CA HIS A 122 5.25 -1.95 -15.19
C HIS A 122 6.40 -0.94 -15.28
N HIS A 123 6.16 0.33 -14.93
CA HIS A 123 7.21 1.33 -14.90
C HIS A 123 8.33 0.90 -13.95
N PHE A 124 8.00 0.57 -12.68
CA PHE A 124 9.01 0.19 -11.70
C PHE A 124 9.76 -1.08 -12.08
N MET A 125 9.09 -2.06 -12.69
CA MET A 125 9.73 -3.29 -13.14
C MET A 125 10.80 -3.07 -14.23
N ASN A 126 10.63 -2.04 -15.04
CA ASN A 126 11.56 -1.68 -16.12
C ASN A 126 12.54 -0.55 -15.75
N ASP A 127 12.45 -0.02 -14.53
CA ASP A 127 13.35 1.01 -14.01
C ASP A 127 14.37 0.40 -13.05
N ASP A 128 15.65 0.54 -13.38
CA ASP A 128 16.76 0.08 -12.54
C ASP A 128 17.47 1.23 -11.81
N VAL A 129 16.89 2.42 -11.84
CA VAL A 129 17.49 3.64 -11.28
C VAL A 129 16.95 3.96 -9.90
N ASP A 130 15.63 3.81 -9.72
CA ASP A 130 14.97 4.15 -8.47
C ASP A 130 14.95 2.98 -7.48
N ASP A 131 15.29 3.27 -6.22
CA ASP A 131 15.23 2.27 -5.14
C ASP A 131 13.80 2.03 -4.67
N ALA A 132 12.96 3.07 -4.77
CA ALA A 132 11.56 3.00 -4.43
C ALA A 132 10.71 3.96 -5.27
N LEU A 133 9.50 3.52 -5.61
CA LEU A 133 8.49 4.31 -6.30
C LEU A 133 7.26 4.41 -5.38
N MET A 134 6.84 5.64 -5.06
CA MET A 134 5.72 5.91 -4.16
C MET A 134 4.51 6.39 -4.97
N GLY A 135 3.40 5.67 -4.88
CA GLY A 135 2.13 6.13 -5.43
C GLY A 135 1.64 7.37 -4.67
N VAL A 136 1.37 8.43 -5.42
CA VAL A 136 0.90 9.70 -4.86
C VAL A 136 -0.33 10.19 -5.62
N THR A 137 -1.13 11.07 -5.00
CA THR A 137 -2.28 11.70 -5.65
C THR A 137 -2.38 13.18 -5.26
N ASP A 138 -2.95 14.01 -6.12
CA ASP A 138 -3.32 15.38 -5.79
C ASP A 138 -4.78 15.50 -5.32
N TYR A 139 -5.50 14.40 -5.26
CA TYR A 139 -6.81 14.32 -4.63
C TYR A 139 -6.66 14.18 -3.11
N ILE A 140 -6.95 15.26 -2.38
CA ILE A 140 -6.76 15.33 -0.93
C ILE A 140 -8.14 15.28 -0.27
N ASP A 141 -8.52 14.11 0.26
CA ASP A 141 -9.77 13.85 1.00
C ASP A 141 -9.49 13.10 2.33
N ASP A 142 -8.23 12.95 2.72
CA ASP A 142 -7.82 12.33 3.98
C ASP A 142 -7.81 13.39 5.11
N GLU A 143 -8.25 13.00 6.31
CA GLU A 143 -8.21 13.84 7.52
C GLU A 143 -6.78 14.14 8.00
N LYS A 144 -5.84 13.24 7.73
CA LYS A 144 -4.44 13.33 8.19
C LYS A 144 -3.48 12.93 7.07
N PRO A 145 -3.50 13.63 5.94
CA PRO A 145 -2.69 13.27 4.80
C PRO A 145 -1.20 13.34 5.11
N LEU A 146 -0.41 12.50 4.45
CA LEU A 146 1.03 12.62 4.44
C LEU A 146 1.44 13.36 3.17
N TYR A 147 1.81 14.63 3.30
CA TYR A 147 2.22 15.47 2.19
C TYR A 147 3.61 15.08 1.70
N VAL A 148 3.77 15.03 0.37
CA VAL A 148 4.99 14.60 -0.30
C VAL A 148 5.74 15.80 -0.84
N LYS A 149 6.99 15.98 -0.39
CA LYS A 149 7.90 17.03 -0.91
C LYS A 149 8.70 16.46 -2.07
N THR A 150 8.50 17.02 -3.24
CA THR A 150 9.24 16.63 -4.44
C THR A 150 10.24 17.72 -4.85
N SER A 151 11.31 17.31 -5.54
CA SER A 151 12.19 18.23 -6.22
C SER A 151 11.48 18.91 -7.41
N ASN A 152 11.99 20.07 -7.81
CA ASN A 152 11.47 20.77 -8.97
C ASN A 152 11.90 20.04 -10.27
N GLY A 153 10.94 19.46 -10.97
CA GLY A 153 11.11 18.99 -12.35
C GLY A 153 11.11 17.49 -12.57
N ASP A 154 11.56 16.66 -11.61
CA ASP A 154 11.70 15.21 -11.80
C ASP A 154 10.86 14.34 -10.85
N LEU A 155 10.04 14.93 -9.99
CA LEU A 155 9.19 14.25 -8.98
C LEU A 155 9.99 13.38 -7.98
N ARG A 156 11.32 13.56 -7.87
CA ARG A 156 12.09 12.88 -6.84
C ARG A 156 11.62 13.34 -5.46
N ILE A 157 11.35 12.40 -4.58
CA ILE A 157 10.92 12.70 -3.23
C ILE A 157 12.14 13.13 -2.39
N ILE A 158 12.04 14.31 -1.78
CA ILE A 158 13.08 14.91 -0.92
C ILE A 158 12.65 14.97 0.55
N GLY A 159 11.44 14.51 0.87
CA GLY A 159 10.93 14.42 2.22
C GLY A 159 9.40 14.40 2.28
N TYR A 160 8.89 14.37 3.49
CA TYR A 160 7.47 14.34 3.79
C TYR A 160 7.10 15.39 4.84
N ALA A 161 5.81 15.73 4.94
CA ALA A 161 5.29 16.64 5.94
C ALA A 161 3.91 16.17 6.43
N ASN A 162 3.62 16.41 7.72
CA ASN A 162 2.30 16.13 8.30
C ASN A 162 1.32 17.31 8.11
N GLU A 163 1.82 18.46 7.67
CA GLU A 163 1.03 19.66 7.41
C GLU A 163 1.28 20.16 5.97
N SER A 164 0.26 20.76 5.39
CA SER A 164 0.38 21.40 4.07
C SER A 164 1.40 22.53 4.10
N TYR A 165 2.11 22.71 2.99
CA TYR A 165 3.11 23.77 2.81
C TYR A 165 2.93 24.47 1.43
N PRO A 166 3.45 25.69 1.24
CA PRO A 166 3.36 26.39 -0.03
C PRO A 166 3.98 25.57 -1.18
N GLY A 167 3.21 25.34 -2.24
CA GLY A 167 3.62 24.52 -3.39
C GLY A 167 3.41 23.02 -3.21
N CYS A 168 2.80 22.58 -2.09
CA CYS A 168 2.39 21.19 -1.90
C CYS A 168 1.35 20.79 -2.95
N ARG A 169 1.62 19.68 -3.64
CA ARG A 169 0.72 19.16 -4.67
C ARG A 169 0.21 17.76 -4.33
N TYR A 170 1.04 16.92 -3.76
CA TYR A 170 0.76 15.49 -3.62
C TYR A 170 0.69 15.04 -2.16
N ILE A 171 -0.13 14.00 -1.93
CA ILE A 171 -0.14 13.19 -0.72
C ILE A 171 0.23 11.74 -1.05
N SER A 172 0.75 11.00 -0.06
CA SER A 172 1.04 9.57 -0.17
C SER A 172 -0.27 8.77 -0.29
N GLY A 173 -0.34 7.87 -1.26
CA GLY A 173 -1.55 7.11 -1.60
C GLY A 173 -1.55 5.66 -1.10
N GLY A 174 -0.71 5.29 -0.14
CA GLY A 174 -0.77 3.96 0.48
C GLY A 174 -0.25 2.79 -0.38
N ILE A 175 0.42 3.07 -1.52
CA ILE A 175 0.99 2.07 -2.40
C ILE A 175 2.47 2.37 -2.68
N TYR A 176 3.32 1.35 -2.60
CA TYR A 176 4.77 1.48 -2.58
C TYR A 176 5.44 0.36 -3.38
N CYS A 177 6.22 0.68 -4.39
CA CYS A 177 7.17 -0.27 -4.98
C CYS A 177 8.57 -0.04 -4.41
N MET A 178 9.33 -1.12 -4.21
CA MET A 178 10.68 -1.08 -3.63
C MET A 178 11.56 -2.19 -4.23
N ASN A 179 12.86 -1.90 -4.35
CA ASN A 179 13.86 -2.94 -4.61
C ASN A 179 14.32 -3.61 -3.30
N GLN A 180 15.17 -4.63 -3.40
CA GLN A 180 15.67 -5.35 -2.23
C GLN A 180 16.58 -4.50 -1.34
N GLN A 181 17.24 -3.48 -1.89
CA GLN A 181 18.04 -2.52 -1.10
C GLN A 181 17.15 -1.73 -0.14
N ALA A 182 16.04 -1.18 -0.63
CA ALA A 182 15.07 -0.47 0.21
C ALA A 182 14.43 -1.42 1.24
N LEU A 183 14.07 -2.65 0.85
CA LEU A 183 13.52 -3.65 1.75
C LEU A 183 14.50 -4.04 2.88
N SER A 184 15.78 -4.13 2.60
CA SER A 184 16.81 -4.50 3.59
C SER A 184 16.89 -3.53 4.76
N LEU A 185 16.46 -2.28 4.58
CA LEU A 185 16.45 -1.26 5.63
C LEU A 185 15.35 -1.48 6.68
N LEU A 186 14.36 -2.34 6.44
CA LEU A 186 13.28 -2.60 7.41
C LEU A 186 13.80 -3.01 8.78
N SER A 187 14.77 -3.92 8.84
CA SER A 187 15.31 -4.43 10.11
C SER A 187 16.01 -3.33 10.90
N THR A 188 16.81 -2.49 10.24
CA THR A 188 17.51 -1.38 10.88
C THR A 188 16.53 -0.30 11.32
N ALA A 189 15.58 0.09 10.45
CA ALA A 189 14.54 1.05 10.79
C ALA A 189 13.69 0.60 11.99
N ARG A 190 13.40 -0.71 12.10
CA ARG A 190 12.70 -1.30 13.25
C ARG A 190 13.52 -1.16 14.54
N GLN A 191 14.82 -1.45 14.48
CA GLN A 191 15.73 -1.32 15.63
C GLN A 191 15.88 0.13 16.10
N GLU A 192 15.86 1.07 15.16
CA GLU A 192 15.90 2.52 15.43
C GLU A 192 14.56 3.10 15.88
N GLY A 193 13.52 2.27 16.00
CA GLY A 193 12.23 2.66 16.55
C GLY A 193 11.31 3.40 15.59
N VAL A 194 11.53 3.26 14.28
CA VAL A 194 10.62 3.79 13.25
C VAL A 194 9.21 3.22 13.47
N LYS A 195 8.21 4.08 13.35
CA LYS A 195 6.79 3.74 13.51
C LYS A 195 6.00 4.21 12.30
N ARG A 196 4.96 3.44 11.95
CA ARG A 196 4.04 3.69 10.84
C ARG A 196 4.75 3.77 9.48
N MET A 197 4.05 3.48 8.42
CA MET A 197 4.61 3.56 7.05
C MET A 197 5.10 4.97 6.71
N ARG A 198 4.46 6.04 7.22
CA ARG A 198 4.94 7.41 7.01
C ARG A 198 6.35 7.65 7.55
N GLY A 199 6.68 7.05 8.69
CA GLY A 199 8.04 7.12 9.25
C GLY A 199 9.04 6.35 8.38
N PHE A 200 8.65 5.19 7.86
CA PHE A 200 9.53 4.42 6.99
C PHE A 200 9.76 5.09 5.63
N GLN A 201 8.75 5.72 5.05
CA GLN A 201 8.91 6.51 3.82
C GLN A 201 9.95 7.63 4.01
N GLN A 202 9.90 8.37 5.13
CA GLN A 202 10.90 9.39 5.45
C GLN A 202 12.27 8.75 5.67
N TYR A 203 12.32 7.60 6.36
CA TYR A 203 13.57 6.87 6.62
C TYR A 203 14.30 6.48 5.35
N LEU A 204 13.60 6.04 4.30
CA LEU A 204 14.21 5.73 3.00
C LEU A 204 14.90 6.96 2.38
N VAL A 205 14.26 8.13 2.46
CA VAL A 205 14.82 9.40 1.96
C VAL A 205 16.05 9.79 2.78
N ASP A 206 15.97 9.71 4.12
CA ASP A 206 17.06 10.07 5.04
C ASP A 206 18.26 9.13 4.90
N ALA A 207 18.02 7.87 4.54
CA ALA A 207 19.06 6.89 4.21
C ALA A 207 19.72 7.14 2.84
N GLY A 208 19.28 8.17 2.11
CA GLY A 208 19.86 8.57 0.82
C GLY A 208 19.41 7.74 -0.38
N LEU A 209 18.37 6.92 -0.22
CA LEU A 209 17.82 6.15 -1.33
C LEU A 209 17.17 7.08 -2.37
N ARG A 210 17.17 6.61 -3.61
CA ARG A 210 16.46 7.29 -4.69
C ARG A 210 14.98 6.90 -4.66
N VAL A 211 14.17 7.79 -4.10
CA VAL A 211 12.73 7.61 -3.95
C VAL A 211 12.00 8.53 -4.92
N GLN A 212 11.16 7.97 -5.78
CA GLN A 212 10.44 8.69 -6.83
C GLN A 212 8.94 8.71 -6.53
N ALA A 213 8.26 9.81 -6.85
CA ALA A 213 6.80 9.88 -6.79
C ALA A 213 6.19 9.48 -8.15
N TRP A 214 5.12 8.67 -8.09
CA TRP A 214 4.31 8.33 -9.25
C TRP A 214 2.88 8.83 -9.06
N PRO A 215 2.43 9.83 -9.82
CA PRO A 215 1.10 10.37 -9.69
C PRO A 215 0.04 9.42 -10.24
N PHE A 216 -0.92 9.05 -9.40
CA PHE A 216 -2.21 8.49 -9.79
C PHE A 216 -3.19 9.64 -9.99
N THR A 217 -4.12 9.50 -10.95
CA THR A 217 -5.16 10.51 -11.18
C THR A 217 -6.03 10.73 -9.96
N LYS A 218 -6.32 9.64 -9.24
CA LYS A 218 -7.05 9.69 -7.97
C LYS A 218 -6.81 8.43 -7.16
N ILE A 219 -6.60 8.61 -5.87
CA ILE A 219 -6.64 7.52 -4.88
C ILE A 219 -7.67 7.92 -3.81
N ILE A 220 -8.57 6.99 -3.49
CA ILE A 220 -9.59 7.17 -2.45
C ILE A 220 -9.35 6.10 -1.39
N ASP A 221 -9.04 6.51 -0.17
CA ASP A 221 -8.94 5.57 0.95
C ASP A 221 -10.33 5.32 1.55
N ILE A 222 -10.67 4.05 1.75
CA ILE A 222 -11.94 3.65 2.36
C ILE A 222 -11.80 3.69 3.88
N ASP A 223 -12.01 4.84 4.47
CA ASP A 223 -11.95 5.04 5.93
C ASP A 223 -13.33 5.29 6.55
N HIS A 224 -14.27 5.85 5.79
CA HIS A 224 -15.63 6.17 6.18
C HIS A 224 -16.66 5.49 5.28
N ALA A 225 -17.89 5.32 5.76
CA ALA A 225 -18.98 4.75 4.95
C ALA A 225 -19.25 5.57 3.67
N ALA A 226 -19.13 6.90 3.74
CA ALA A 226 -19.28 7.77 2.58
C ALA A 226 -18.21 7.56 1.49
N ASP A 227 -17.05 7.03 1.84
CA ASP A 227 -15.98 6.78 0.88
C ASP A 227 -16.30 5.60 -0.03
N ILE A 228 -17.13 4.65 0.45
CA ILE A 228 -17.62 3.53 -0.35
C ILE A 228 -18.39 4.02 -1.58
N ASP A 229 -19.32 4.95 -1.38
CA ASP A 229 -20.11 5.53 -2.46
C ASP A 229 -19.25 6.36 -3.42
N LYS A 230 -18.32 7.17 -2.87
CA LYS A 230 -17.37 7.96 -3.68
C LYS A 230 -16.51 7.04 -4.56
N ALA A 231 -15.98 5.97 -3.99
CA ALA A 231 -15.14 5.01 -4.69
C ALA A 231 -15.93 4.23 -5.76
N GLN A 232 -17.17 3.84 -5.47
CA GLN A 232 -18.04 3.17 -6.43
C GLN A 232 -18.36 4.06 -7.63
N GLN A 233 -18.67 5.36 -7.40
CA GLN A 233 -18.88 6.34 -8.46
C GLN A 233 -17.60 6.59 -9.28
N PHE A 234 -16.44 6.57 -8.64
CA PHE A 234 -15.17 6.75 -9.31
C PHE A 234 -14.85 5.58 -10.25
N LEU A 235 -15.05 4.34 -9.80
CA LEU A 235 -14.77 3.14 -10.61
C LEU A 235 -15.78 2.91 -11.74
N SER A 236 -16.96 3.55 -11.70
CA SER A 236 -18.00 3.40 -12.73
C SER A 236 -17.81 4.32 -13.94
N LYS A 237 -16.82 5.19 -13.93
CA LYS A 237 -16.47 6.11 -15.02
C LYS A 237 -15.34 5.60 -15.88
#